data_c5b1d3780e6781470ffc7c755281758a
#
_entry.id   c5b1d3780e6781470ffc7c755281758a
#
_cell.length_a   1.000
_cell.length_b   1.000
_cell.length_c   1.000
_cell.angle_alpha   90.00
_cell.angle_beta   90.00
_cell.angle_gamma   90.00
#
_symmetry.space_group_name_H-M   'P 1'
#
loop_
_entity.id
_entity.type
_entity.pdbx_description
1 polymer ?
#
loop_
_entity_poly.entity_id
_entity_poly.type
_entity_poly.pdbx_seq_one_letter_code
_entity_poly.pdbx_strand_id
1 'polypeptide(L)'
;MAKVIGLGGVFFRSRDPQALAQWYATHLGLAVDPAFGGARFDEDASRPGFTLWTPFALDTTYFGDDGQSFMLNFRVDDLDALLAQLRAAGVWVDEQREDGEFGRFGWIRDPEGHRVELWQPPG
;
A
#
# COMPACT_ATOMS: atom_id res chain seq x y z
N MET A 1 -32.17 -1.58 -5.31
CA MET A 1 -31.40 -2.45 -6.23
C MET A 1 -30.13 -2.90 -5.57
N ALA A 2 -29.87 -4.19 -5.59
CA ALA A 2 -28.64 -4.73 -5.03
C ALA A 2 -27.41 -4.32 -5.87
N LYS A 3 -26.28 -4.00 -5.22
CA LYS A 3 -25.06 -3.56 -5.88
C LYS A 3 -23.85 -3.81 -4.99
N VAL A 4 -22.68 -3.73 -5.59
CA VAL A 4 -21.42 -3.69 -4.84
C VAL A 4 -21.32 -2.35 -4.12
N ILE A 5 -20.93 -2.39 -2.84
CA ILE A 5 -20.84 -1.19 -2.01
C ILE A 5 -19.41 -0.87 -1.58
N GLY A 6 -18.43 -1.70 -1.93
CA GLY A 6 -17.03 -1.45 -1.61
C GLY A 6 -16.18 -2.69 -1.79
N LEU A 7 -14.91 -2.57 -1.45
CA LEU A 7 -13.99 -3.70 -1.40
C LEU A 7 -14.08 -4.36 -0.03
N GLY A 8 -14.22 -5.70 -0.03
CA GLY A 8 -14.14 -6.48 1.21
C GLY A 8 -12.71 -6.78 1.60
N GLY A 9 -11.82 -6.84 0.63
CA GLY A 9 -10.43 -7.10 0.91
C GLY A 9 -9.62 -7.36 -0.36
N VAL A 10 -8.32 -7.52 -0.17
CA VAL A 10 -7.37 -7.89 -1.22
C VAL A 10 -6.65 -9.15 -0.76
N PHE A 11 -6.66 -10.18 -1.61
CA PHE A 11 -6.02 -11.46 -1.31
C PHE A 11 -4.99 -11.74 -2.41
N PHE A 12 -3.81 -12.16 -2.01
CA PHE A 12 -2.74 -12.41 -2.96
C PHE A 12 -1.84 -13.54 -2.49
N ARG A 13 -1.05 -14.08 -3.41
CA ARG A 13 -0.10 -15.14 -3.09
C ARG A 13 1.19 -14.56 -2.58
N SER A 14 1.80 -15.26 -1.62
CA SER A 14 3.09 -14.90 -1.06
C SER A 14 3.94 -16.16 -0.93
N ARG A 15 5.25 -16.02 -1.14
CA ARG A 15 6.19 -17.13 -0.96
C ARG A 15 6.34 -17.51 0.51
N ASP A 16 6.19 -16.54 1.40
CA ASP A 16 6.27 -16.73 2.85
C ASP A 16 5.29 -15.77 3.52
N PRO A 17 3.99 -16.15 3.62
CA PRO A 17 2.96 -15.24 4.12
C PRO A 17 3.24 -14.74 5.54
N GLN A 18 3.78 -15.59 6.40
CA GLN A 18 4.03 -15.22 7.79
C GLN A 18 5.14 -14.16 7.87
N ALA A 19 6.24 -14.36 7.17
CA ALA A 19 7.34 -13.41 7.15
C ALA A 19 6.92 -12.10 6.49
N LEU A 20 6.14 -12.17 5.42
CA LEU A 20 5.65 -10.96 4.73
C LEU A 20 4.73 -10.16 5.64
N ALA A 21 3.78 -10.81 6.31
CA ALA A 21 2.86 -10.15 7.24
C ALA A 21 3.64 -9.47 8.37
N GLN A 22 4.66 -10.13 8.91
CA GLN A 22 5.50 -9.56 9.96
C GLN A 22 6.25 -8.31 9.47
N TRP A 23 6.74 -8.33 8.25
CA TRP A 23 7.40 -7.17 7.65
C TRP A 23 6.43 -5.98 7.56
N TYR A 24 5.20 -6.21 7.08
CA TYR A 24 4.20 -5.15 6.98
C TYR A 24 3.80 -4.62 8.37
N ALA A 25 3.69 -5.49 9.36
CA ALA A 25 3.43 -5.06 10.73
C ALA A 25 4.57 -4.17 11.27
N THR A 26 5.80 -4.58 11.06
CA THR A 26 6.99 -3.89 11.57
C THR A 26 7.22 -2.55 10.88
N HIS A 27 7.12 -2.51 9.56
CA HIS A 27 7.54 -1.35 8.78
C HIS A 27 6.41 -0.43 8.37
N LEU A 28 5.19 -0.95 8.22
CA LEU A 28 4.04 -0.15 7.79
C LEU A 28 2.95 -0.06 8.87
N GLY A 29 3.16 -0.67 10.01
CA GLY A 29 2.24 -0.55 11.12
C GLY A 29 0.91 -1.28 10.94
N LEU A 30 0.85 -2.30 10.06
CA LEU A 30 -0.36 -3.09 9.92
C LEU A 30 -0.62 -3.90 11.19
N ALA A 31 -1.87 -3.87 11.65
CA ALA A 31 -2.31 -4.63 12.81
C ALA A 31 -2.63 -6.07 12.38
N VAL A 32 -1.58 -6.89 12.24
CA VAL A 32 -1.72 -8.26 11.78
C VAL A 32 -2.32 -9.13 12.89
N ASP A 33 -3.42 -9.81 12.56
CA ASP A 33 -4.08 -10.73 13.47
C ASP A 33 -3.58 -12.16 13.21
N PRO A 34 -2.94 -12.81 14.18
CA PRO A 34 -2.42 -14.16 13.98
C PRO A 34 -3.49 -15.22 13.72
N ALA A 35 -4.75 -14.92 14.05
CA ALA A 35 -5.84 -15.87 13.83
C ALA A 35 -6.07 -16.17 12.35
N PHE A 36 -5.81 -15.18 11.45
CA PHE A 36 -5.94 -15.41 10.01
C PHE A 36 -4.72 -14.94 9.19
N GLY A 37 -3.72 -14.33 9.84
CA GLY A 37 -2.47 -13.96 9.19
C GLY A 37 -2.52 -12.70 8.36
N GLY A 38 -3.55 -11.90 8.48
CA GLY A 38 -3.71 -10.66 7.73
C GLY A 38 -4.11 -9.49 8.62
N ALA A 39 -4.39 -8.36 8.01
CA ALA A 39 -4.77 -7.15 8.73
C ALA A 39 -6.17 -6.70 8.29
N ARG A 40 -6.89 -6.15 9.23
CA ARG A 40 -8.20 -5.56 9.01
C ARG A 40 -8.10 -4.04 9.16
N PHE A 41 -8.71 -3.33 8.23
CA PHE A 41 -8.81 -1.88 8.29
C PHE A 41 -10.27 -1.52 8.51
N ASP A 42 -10.56 -0.91 9.64
CA ASP A 42 -11.91 -0.41 9.93
C ASP A 42 -12.05 0.99 9.36
N GLU A 43 -13.24 1.34 8.90
CA GLU A 43 -13.51 2.68 8.40
C GLU A 43 -13.35 3.70 9.53
N ASP A 44 -12.72 4.82 9.19
CA ASP A 44 -12.54 5.95 10.11
C ASP A 44 -12.87 7.23 9.37
N ALA A 45 -14.09 7.73 9.61
CA ALA A 45 -14.58 8.94 8.94
C ALA A 45 -13.81 10.20 9.34
N SER A 46 -13.01 10.15 10.41
CA SER A 46 -12.16 11.27 10.82
C SER A 46 -10.90 11.41 9.98
N ARG A 47 -10.55 10.39 9.20
CA ARG A 47 -9.35 10.36 8.36
C ARG A 47 -9.71 10.62 6.90
N PRO A 48 -8.91 11.43 6.18
CA PRO A 48 -9.18 11.68 4.76
C PRO A 48 -8.86 10.46 3.91
N GLY A 49 -9.47 10.44 2.73
CA GLY A 49 -9.19 9.41 1.73
C GLY A 49 -10.40 8.56 1.40
N PHE A 50 -10.19 7.63 0.51
CA PHE A 50 -11.21 6.73 -0.02
C PHE A 50 -10.51 5.51 -0.61
N THR A 51 -11.28 4.52 -1.03
CA THR A 51 -10.74 3.33 -1.69
C THR A 51 -11.07 3.40 -3.18
N LEU A 52 -10.05 3.20 -4.01
CA LEU A 52 -10.20 3.17 -5.47
C LEU A 52 -10.17 1.74 -5.98
N TRP A 53 -10.94 1.50 -7.04
CA TRP A 53 -10.83 0.33 -7.86
C TRP A 53 -10.60 0.81 -9.29
N THR A 54 -9.43 0.53 -9.86
CA THR A 54 -9.03 1.15 -11.12
C THR A 54 -8.23 0.19 -11.98
N PRO A 55 -8.77 -0.24 -13.13
CA PRO A 55 -7.94 -0.98 -14.08
C PRO A 55 -7.00 -0.03 -14.82
N PHE A 56 -5.76 -0.48 -14.98
CA PHE A 56 -4.75 0.21 -15.76
C PHE A 56 -4.54 -0.54 -17.07
N ALA A 57 -3.97 0.13 -18.07
CA ALA A 57 -3.64 -0.52 -19.33
C ALA A 57 -2.65 -1.67 -19.12
N LEU A 58 -2.76 -2.71 -19.92
CA LEU A 58 -1.90 -3.89 -19.79
C LEU A 58 -0.41 -3.54 -19.89
N ASP A 59 -0.06 -2.54 -20.69
CA ASP A 59 1.31 -2.11 -20.92
C ASP A 59 1.76 -0.96 -20.02
N THR A 60 1.01 -0.66 -18.96
CA THR A 60 1.40 0.41 -18.03
C THR A 60 2.77 0.14 -17.40
N THR A 61 3.54 1.20 -17.21
CA THR A 61 4.79 1.15 -16.46
C THR A 61 4.62 1.66 -15.04
N TYR A 62 3.41 2.02 -14.65
CA TYR A 62 3.16 2.64 -13.35
C TYR A 62 3.44 1.70 -12.17
N PHE A 63 3.28 0.40 -12.39
CA PHE A 63 3.55 -0.61 -11.34
C PHE A 63 5.01 -1.05 -11.30
N GLY A 64 5.90 -0.37 -12.03
CA GLY A 64 7.29 -0.79 -12.21
C GLY A 64 7.44 -1.66 -13.46
N ASP A 65 8.60 -2.21 -13.63
CA ASP A 65 8.99 -2.94 -14.85
C ASP A 65 9.23 -4.43 -14.63
N ASP A 66 8.84 -4.97 -13.51
CA ASP A 66 9.12 -6.36 -13.10
C ASP A 66 7.92 -7.30 -13.28
N GLY A 67 6.95 -6.92 -14.11
CA GLY A 67 5.84 -7.79 -14.50
C GLY A 67 4.75 -7.96 -13.45
N GLN A 68 4.75 -7.15 -12.44
CA GLN A 68 3.74 -7.16 -11.40
C GLN A 68 2.38 -6.79 -11.98
N SER A 69 1.37 -7.62 -11.75
CA SER A 69 0.05 -7.44 -12.38
C SER A 69 -0.91 -6.56 -11.58
N PHE A 70 -0.54 -6.19 -10.37
CA PHE A 70 -1.33 -5.30 -9.51
C PHE A 70 -0.38 -4.48 -8.66
N MET A 71 -0.90 -3.40 -8.09
CA MET A 71 -0.14 -2.60 -7.13
C MET A 71 -1.05 -2.24 -5.97
N LEU A 72 -0.60 -2.52 -4.75
CA LEU A 72 -1.29 -2.05 -3.56
C LEU A 72 -0.98 -0.59 -3.31
N ASN A 73 -2.00 0.15 -2.92
CA ASN A 73 -1.87 1.52 -2.46
C ASN A 73 -2.37 1.57 -1.01
N PHE A 74 -1.53 2.06 -0.11
CA PHE A 74 -1.92 2.27 1.28
C PHE A 74 -2.02 3.75 1.57
N ARG A 75 -3.10 4.16 2.22
CA ARG A 75 -3.21 5.51 2.77
C ARG A 75 -2.36 5.62 4.01
N VAL A 76 -1.63 6.73 4.13
CA VAL A 76 -0.75 6.99 5.27
C VAL A 76 -1.07 8.36 5.85
N ASP A 77 -0.75 8.54 7.11
CA ASP A 77 -1.01 9.80 7.81
C ASP A 77 0.11 10.82 7.62
N ASP A 78 1.36 10.39 7.46
CA ASP A 78 2.51 11.27 7.28
C ASP A 78 3.53 10.59 6.36
N LEU A 79 3.45 10.89 5.08
CA LEU A 79 4.29 10.24 4.08
C LEU A 79 5.78 10.57 4.27
N ASP A 80 6.10 11.83 4.53
CA ASP A 80 7.50 12.24 4.67
C ASP A 80 8.18 11.50 5.82
N ALA A 81 7.51 11.45 6.97
CA ALA A 81 8.04 10.75 8.14
C ALA A 81 8.18 9.25 7.88
N LEU A 82 7.17 8.64 7.23
CA LEU A 82 7.22 7.20 6.94
C LEU A 82 8.33 6.85 5.97
N LEU A 83 8.50 7.62 4.90
CA LEU A 83 9.58 7.37 3.93
C LEU A 83 10.97 7.51 4.58
N ALA A 84 11.14 8.49 5.48
CA ALA A 84 12.39 8.65 6.22
C ALA A 84 12.68 7.43 7.11
N GLN A 85 11.66 6.94 7.81
CA GLN A 85 11.77 5.73 8.64
C GLN A 85 12.15 4.51 7.81
N LEU A 86 11.51 4.36 6.65
CA LEU A 86 11.76 3.21 5.77
C LEU A 86 13.18 3.24 5.21
N ARG A 87 13.66 4.42 4.79
CA ARG A 87 15.05 4.56 4.32
C ARG A 87 16.03 4.22 5.43
N ALA A 88 15.79 4.70 6.65
CA ALA A 88 16.64 4.40 7.79
C ALA A 88 16.66 2.91 8.12
N ALA A 89 15.58 2.18 7.83
CA ALA A 89 15.48 0.75 8.05
C ALA A 89 16.04 -0.09 6.88
N GLY A 90 16.58 0.55 5.85
CA GLY A 90 17.15 -0.14 4.69
C GLY A 90 16.13 -0.60 3.67
N VAL A 91 14.89 -0.13 3.75
CA VAL A 91 13.86 -0.44 2.76
C VAL A 91 14.11 0.39 1.51
N TRP A 92 13.97 -0.25 0.35
CA TRP A 92 14.09 0.49 -0.91
C TRP A 92 12.94 1.47 -1.04
N VAL A 93 13.27 2.74 -1.27
CA VAL A 93 12.32 3.83 -1.50
C VAL A 93 12.68 4.49 -2.81
N ASP A 94 11.69 4.64 -3.71
CA ASP A 94 11.90 5.33 -4.96
C ASP A 94 12.26 6.81 -4.69
N GLU A 95 13.24 7.31 -5.42
CA GLU A 95 13.61 8.73 -5.34
C GLU A 95 12.53 9.63 -5.93
N GLN A 96 11.74 9.11 -6.86
CA GLN A 96 10.61 9.83 -7.43
C GLN A 96 9.48 9.97 -6.42
N ARG A 97 8.83 11.12 -6.50
CA ARG A 97 7.63 11.43 -5.72
C ARG A 97 6.66 12.16 -6.63
N GLU A 98 5.39 12.07 -6.28
CA GLU A 98 4.36 12.93 -6.87
C GLU A 98 3.64 13.67 -5.76
N ASP A 99 3.64 15.00 -5.85
CA ASP A 99 2.87 15.85 -4.95
C ASP A 99 1.98 16.74 -5.81
N GLY A 100 0.69 16.80 -5.49
CA GLY A 100 -0.26 17.55 -6.30
C GLY A 100 -1.62 17.66 -5.62
N GLU A 101 -2.64 17.92 -6.42
CA GLU A 101 -4.00 18.14 -5.91
C GLU A 101 -4.61 16.89 -5.26
N PHE A 102 -4.15 15.70 -5.65
CA PHE A 102 -4.66 14.45 -5.09
C PHE A 102 -3.91 14.02 -3.84
N GLY A 103 -2.89 14.78 -3.41
CA GLY A 103 -2.09 14.48 -2.24
C GLY A 103 -0.66 14.16 -2.58
N ARG A 104 -0.02 13.38 -1.72
CA ARG A 104 1.39 13.02 -1.83
C ARG A 104 1.53 11.54 -2.04
N PHE A 105 2.38 11.15 -2.99
CA PHE A 105 2.60 9.76 -3.37
C PHE A 105 4.09 9.41 -3.29
N GLY A 106 4.37 8.22 -2.78
CA GLY A 106 5.70 7.64 -2.81
C GLY A 106 5.62 6.15 -3.07
N TRP A 107 6.73 5.52 -3.43
CA TRP A 107 6.78 4.10 -3.78
C TRP A 107 7.91 3.41 -3.06
N ILE A 108 7.63 2.19 -2.62
CA ILE A 108 8.59 1.33 -1.93
C ILE A 108 8.52 -0.08 -2.52
N ARG A 109 9.40 -0.97 -2.07
CA ARG A 109 9.32 -2.39 -2.37
C ARG A 109 9.32 -3.19 -1.08
N ASP A 110 8.48 -4.22 -1.06
CA ASP A 110 8.45 -5.17 0.05
C ASP A 110 9.54 -6.26 -0.14
N PRO A 111 9.72 -7.17 0.85
CA PRO A 111 10.78 -8.19 0.75
C PRO A 111 10.60 -9.18 -0.41
N GLU A 112 9.39 -9.30 -0.95
CA GLU A 112 9.13 -10.16 -2.11
C GLU A 112 9.21 -9.41 -3.44
N GLY A 113 9.64 -8.15 -3.39
CA GLY A 113 9.85 -7.33 -4.58
C GLY A 113 8.63 -6.60 -5.09
N HIS A 114 7.50 -6.65 -4.39
CA HIS A 114 6.30 -5.93 -4.81
C HIS A 114 6.52 -4.42 -4.69
N ARG A 115 6.23 -3.70 -5.76
CA ARG A 115 6.14 -2.24 -5.72
C ARG A 115 4.82 -1.87 -5.05
N VAL A 116 4.90 -1.02 -4.04
CA VAL A 116 3.77 -0.58 -3.23
C VAL A 116 3.73 0.94 -3.25
N GLU A 117 2.55 1.49 -3.48
CA GLU A 117 2.32 2.94 -3.45
C GLU A 117 1.83 3.35 -2.06
N LEU A 118 2.43 4.42 -1.53
CA LEU A 118 2.00 5.03 -0.27
C LEU A 118 1.43 6.41 -0.60
N TRP A 119 0.23 6.69 -0.07
CA TRP A 119 -0.52 7.87 -0.42
C TRP A 119 -0.98 8.61 0.83
N GLN A 120 -0.56 9.87 0.93
CA GLN A 120 -1.11 10.78 1.94
C GLN A 120 -2.15 11.67 1.26
N PRO A 121 -3.46 11.44 1.50
CA PRO A 121 -4.50 12.27 0.92
C PRO A 121 -4.39 13.72 1.36
N PRO A 122 -4.91 14.68 0.57
CA PRO A 122 -5.03 16.06 1.02
C PRO A 122 -6.00 16.12 2.20
N GLY A 123 -5.68 16.95 3.16
CA GLY A 123 -6.55 17.00 4.33
C GLY A 123 -6.44 18.21 5.16
#